data_6bfacca7145212f0d4d2f3425777e78a
#
_entry.id   6bfacca7145212f0d4d2f3425777e78a
#
_cell.length_a   1.000
_cell.length_b   1.000
_cell.length_c   1.000
_cell.angle_alpha   90.00
_cell.angle_beta   90.00
_cell.angle_gamma   90.00
#
_symmetry.space_group_name_H-M   'P 1'
#
loop_
_entity.id
_entity.type
_entity.pdbx_description
1 polymer ?
#
loop_
_entity_poly.entity_id
_entity_poly.type
_entity_poly.pdbx_seq_one_letter_code
_entity_poly.pdbx_strand_id
1 'polypeptide(L)'
;MWSREELAGADSDELAELAELAMRTLADRGEPAAFTHLLRMTAVAGECVGIAARSTAAAGSWAGVGELAGTTRQAAWERWRAH
;
A
#
# COMPACT_ATOMS: atom_id res chain seq x y z
N MET A 1 19.76 8.61 4.34
CA MET A 1 18.28 8.66 4.23
C MET A 1 17.87 8.42 2.78
N TRP A 2 16.79 7.71 2.56
CA TRP A 2 16.31 7.41 1.22
C TRP A 2 15.73 8.64 0.53
N SER A 3 16.19 8.94 -0.68
CA SER A 3 15.57 9.95 -1.54
C SER A 3 14.44 9.33 -2.35
N ARG A 4 13.63 10.19 -2.99
CA ARG A 4 12.59 9.71 -3.91
C ARG A 4 13.17 8.92 -5.06
N GLU A 5 14.34 9.33 -5.56
CA GLU A 5 15.02 8.64 -6.66
C GLU A 5 15.52 7.27 -6.25
N GLU A 6 16.09 7.15 -5.05
CA GLU A 6 16.51 5.88 -4.50
C GLU A 6 15.33 4.93 -4.29
N LEU A 7 14.22 5.44 -3.76
CA LEU A 7 13.00 4.65 -3.58
C LEU A 7 12.44 4.17 -4.92
N ALA A 8 12.42 5.04 -5.92
CA ALA A 8 11.93 4.68 -7.25
C ALA A 8 12.76 3.59 -7.93
N GLY A 9 14.05 3.50 -7.59
CA GLY A 9 14.96 2.49 -8.13
C GLY A 9 14.97 1.18 -7.36
N ALA A 10 14.38 1.13 -6.17
CA ALA A 10 14.32 -0.08 -5.36
C ALA A 10 13.21 -1.02 -5.86
N ASP A 11 13.38 -2.33 -5.65
CA ASP A 11 12.33 -3.27 -6.02
C ASP A 11 11.19 -3.25 -4.97
N SER A 12 10.06 -3.86 -5.34
CA SER A 12 8.85 -3.86 -4.51
C SER A 12 9.05 -4.56 -3.16
N ASP A 13 9.79 -5.65 -3.14
CA ASP A 13 10.06 -6.39 -1.90
C ASP A 13 10.88 -5.54 -0.94
N GLU A 14 11.90 -4.88 -1.44
CA GLU A 14 12.74 -3.98 -0.65
C GLU A 14 11.94 -2.81 -0.08
N LEU A 15 11.09 -2.19 -0.90
CA LEU A 15 10.21 -1.11 -0.45
C LEU A 15 9.23 -1.58 0.64
N ALA A 16 8.65 -2.76 0.47
CA ALA A 16 7.73 -3.33 1.45
C ALA A 16 8.43 -3.58 2.78
N GLU A 17 9.64 -4.14 2.75
CA GLU A 17 10.44 -4.38 3.96
C GLU A 17 10.77 -3.08 4.68
N LEU A 18 11.17 -2.05 3.95
CA LEU A 18 11.46 -0.72 4.53
C LEU A 18 10.22 -0.12 5.20
N ALA A 19 9.08 -0.18 4.52
CA ALA A 19 7.83 0.36 5.04
C ALA A 19 7.40 -0.37 6.32
N GLU A 20 7.44 -1.69 6.31
CA GLU A 20 7.09 -2.49 7.48
C GLU A 20 8.03 -2.24 8.66
N LEU A 21 9.34 -2.19 8.40
CA LEU A 21 10.32 -1.92 9.44
C LEU A 21 10.10 -0.54 10.06
N ALA A 22 9.85 0.47 9.24
CA ALA A 22 9.58 1.82 9.72
C ALA A 22 8.32 1.86 10.59
N MET A 23 7.24 1.19 10.17
CA MET A 23 5.99 1.13 10.94
C MET A 23 6.19 0.41 12.28
N ARG A 24 6.89 -0.71 12.29
CA ARG A 24 7.19 -1.45 13.52
C ARG A 24 8.05 -0.64 14.48
N THR A 25 9.02 0.08 13.95
CA THR A 25 9.88 0.97 14.75
C THR A 25 9.06 2.10 15.39
N LEU A 26 8.13 2.69 14.65
CA LEU A 26 7.21 3.69 15.21
C LEU A 26 6.35 3.11 16.32
N ALA A 27 5.84 1.90 16.14
CA ALA A 27 5.03 1.23 17.17
C ALA A 27 5.79 1.03 18.46
N ASP A 28 7.08 0.69 18.38
CA ASP A 28 7.92 0.40 19.53
C ASP A 28 8.31 1.67 20.31
N ARG A 29 8.18 2.85 19.74
CA ARG A 29 8.60 4.09 20.40
C ARG A 29 7.70 4.52 21.54
N GLY A 30 6.42 4.16 21.50
CA GLY A 30 5.47 4.54 22.54
C GLY A 30 5.21 6.04 22.66
N GLU A 31 5.45 6.80 21.59
CA GLU A 31 5.26 8.25 21.54
C GLU A 31 3.91 8.60 20.94
N PRO A 32 3.22 9.65 21.45
CA PRO A 32 1.99 10.12 20.81
C PRO A 32 2.17 10.49 19.34
N ALA A 33 3.29 11.11 18.98
CA ALA A 33 3.59 11.45 17.59
C ALA A 33 3.70 10.22 16.71
N ALA A 34 4.35 9.16 17.18
CA ALA A 34 4.47 7.90 16.43
C ALA A 34 3.09 7.26 16.21
N PHE A 35 2.24 7.28 17.22
CA PHE A 35 0.88 6.78 17.12
C PHE A 35 0.07 7.56 16.06
N THR A 36 0.17 8.88 16.09
CA THR A 36 -0.50 9.75 15.11
C THR A 36 -0.04 9.45 13.68
N HIS A 37 1.27 9.25 13.49
CA HIS A 37 1.80 8.88 12.19
C HIS A 37 1.26 7.52 11.72
N LEU A 38 1.18 6.54 12.61
CA LEU A 38 0.63 5.23 12.25
C LEU A 38 -0.85 5.31 11.85
N LEU A 39 -1.64 6.12 12.55
CA LEU A 39 -3.03 6.36 12.17
C LEU A 39 -3.14 6.93 10.75
N ARG A 40 -2.29 7.90 10.43
CA ARG A 40 -2.26 8.47 9.07
C ARG A 40 -1.84 7.42 8.04
N MET A 41 -0.91 6.55 8.38
CA MET A 41 -0.43 5.50 7.47
C MET A 41 -1.52 4.51 7.08
N THR A 42 -2.51 4.25 7.95
CA THR A 42 -3.62 3.38 7.59
C THR A 42 -4.43 3.97 6.44
N ALA A 43 -4.67 5.29 6.47
CA ALA A 43 -5.39 6.00 5.40
C ALA A 43 -4.55 6.03 4.11
N VAL A 44 -3.27 6.35 4.22
CA VAL A 44 -2.35 6.39 3.07
C VAL A 44 -2.24 5.01 2.42
N ALA A 45 -2.14 3.95 3.23
CA ALA A 45 -2.09 2.59 2.71
C ALA A 45 -3.35 2.25 1.91
N GLY A 46 -4.52 2.64 2.40
CA GLY A 46 -5.78 2.44 1.69
C GLY A 46 -5.82 3.15 0.34
N GLU A 47 -5.37 4.40 0.30
CA GLU A 47 -5.26 5.17 -0.95
C GLU A 47 -4.29 4.49 -1.94
N CYS A 48 -3.14 4.06 -1.45
CA CYS A 48 -2.12 3.39 -2.27
C CYS A 48 -2.63 2.06 -2.81
N VAL A 49 -3.35 1.29 -2.01
CA VAL A 49 -3.97 0.04 -2.47
C VAL A 49 -4.94 0.30 -3.62
N GLY A 50 -5.77 1.34 -3.51
CA GLY A 50 -6.70 1.71 -4.58
C GLY A 50 -5.98 2.09 -5.88
N ILE A 51 -4.94 2.91 -5.78
CA ILE A 51 -4.11 3.29 -6.94
C ILE A 51 -3.49 2.06 -7.58
N ALA A 52 -2.90 1.17 -6.79
CA ALA A 52 -2.26 -0.04 -7.28
C ALA A 52 -3.27 -1.01 -7.91
N ALA A 53 -4.46 -1.13 -7.32
CA ALA A 53 -5.52 -1.98 -7.87
C ALA A 53 -5.94 -1.52 -9.26
N ARG A 54 -6.15 -0.21 -9.44
CA ARG A 54 -6.51 0.35 -10.75
C ARG A 54 -5.39 0.19 -11.78
N SER A 55 -4.14 0.40 -11.37
CA SER A 55 -2.98 0.19 -12.25
C SER A 55 -2.85 -1.28 -12.66
N THR A 56 -3.04 -2.19 -11.73
CA THR A 56 -2.98 -3.64 -11.98
C THR A 56 -4.11 -4.07 -12.92
N ALA A 57 -5.31 -3.54 -12.72
CA ALA A 57 -6.45 -3.82 -13.59
C ALA A 57 -6.22 -3.28 -15.00
N ALA A 58 -5.64 -2.10 -15.14
CA ALA A 58 -5.34 -1.49 -16.44
C ALA A 58 -4.30 -2.28 -17.22
N ALA A 59 -3.31 -2.84 -16.55
CA ALA A 59 -2.26 -3.68 -17.16
C ALA A 59 -2.72 -5.12 -17.41
N GLY A 60 -3.71 -5.58 -16.68
CA GLY A 60 -4.25 -6.94 -16.75
C GLY A 60 -5.77 -6.94 -16.74
N SER A 61 -6.37 -7.29 -15.60
CA SER A 61 -7.82 -7.35 -15.46
C SER A 61 -8.27 -7.20 -14.00
N TRP A 62 -9.54 -6.86 -13.82
CA TRP A 62 -10.15 -6.86 -12.48
C TRP A 62 -10.25 -8.27 -11.89
N ALA A 63 -10.37 -9.28 -12.74
CA ALA A 63 -10.31 -10.68 -12.30
C ALA A 63 -8.95 -10.99 -11.66
N GLY A 64 -7.87 -10.51 -12.26
CA GLY A 64 -6.51 -10.63 -11.71
C GLY A 64 -6.35 -9.91 -10.38
N VAL A 65 -6.91 -8.70 -10.26
CA VAL A 65 -6.91 -7.96 -8.99
C VAL A 65 -7.66 -8.73 -7.92
N GLY A 66 -8.83 -9.26 -8.24
CA GLY A 66 -9.62 -10.07 -7.32
C GLY A 66 -8.86 -11.30 -6.84
N GLU A 67 -8.18 -11.99 -7.75
CA GLU A 67 -7.36 -13.16 -7.41
C GLU A 67 -6.24 -12.81 -6.44
N LEU A 68 -5.50 -11.73 -6.70
CA LEU A 68 -4.42 -11.27 -5.82
C LEU A 68 -4.93 -10.86 -4.44
N ALA A 69 -6.09 -10.22 -4.39
CA ALA A 69 -6.68 -9.74 -3.15
C ALA A 69 -7.50 -10.79 -2.39
N GLY A 70 -7.63 -11.99 -2.95
CA GLY A 70 -8.43 -13.05 -2.32
C GLY A 70 -9.93 -12.79 -2.37
N THR A 71 -10.42 -12.11 -3.39
CA THR A 71 -11.84 -11.79 -3.55
C THR A 71 -12.28 -12.01 -5.01
N THR A 72 -13.55 -11.72 -5.30
CA THR A 72 -14.09 -11.88 -6.65
C THR A 72 -13.75 -10.68 -7.51
N ARG A 73 -13.83 -10.85 -8.85
CA ARG A 73 -13.69 -9.76 -9.80
C ARG A 73 -14.66 -8.61 -9.49
N GLN A 74 -15.93 -8.95 -9.24
CA GLN A 74 -16.97 -7.96 -8.98
C GLN A 74 -16.71 -7.18 -7.70
N ALA A 75 -16.34 -7.86 -6.61
CA ALA A 75 -16.02 -7.22 -5.33
C ALA A 75 -14.81 -6.30 -5.45
N ALA A 76 -13.77 -6.73 -6.16
CA ALA A 76 -12.57 -5.91 -6.39
C ALA A 76 -12.92 -4.66 -7.19
N TRP A 77 -13.70 -4.81 -8.26
CA TRP A 77 -14.14 -3.70 -9.10
C TRP A 77 -14.95 -2.68 -8.29
N GLU A 78 -15.94 -3.15 -7.53
CA GLU A 78 -16.77 -2.26 -6.72
C GLU A 78 -15.96 -1.49 -5.68
N ARG A 79 -14.97 -2.15 -5.08
CA ARG A 79 -14.16 -1.54 -4.02
C ARG A 79 -13.16 -0.50 -4.55
N TRP A 80 -12.53 -0.76 -5.69
CA TRP A 80 -11.38 0.03 -6.13
C TRP A 80 -11.53 0.75 -7.47
N ARG A 81 -12.65 0.63 -8.16
CA ARG A 81 -12.84 1.23 -9.50
C ARG A 81 -12.74 2.76 -9.52
N ALA A 82 -13.05 3.41 -8.42
CA ALA A 82 -13.10 4.87 -8.32
C ALA A 82 -12.27 5.37 -7.12
N HIS A 83 -11.92 6.65 -7.19
CA HIS A 83 -11.14 7.33 -6.15
C HIS A 83 -11.87 7.44 -4.83
#